data_edc2fd7148e12de3110d08e245f4dfde
#
_entry.id   edc2fd7148e12de3110d08e245f4dfde
#
_cell.length_a   1.000
_cell.length_b   1.000
_cell.length_c   1.000
_cell.angle_alpha   90.00
_cell.angle_beta   90.00
_cell.angle_gamma   90.00
#
_symmetry.space_group_name_H-M   'P 1'
#
loop_
_entity.id
_entity.type
_entity.pdbx_description
1 polymer ?
#
loop_
_entity_poly.entity_id
_entity_poly.type
_entity_poly.pdbx_seq_one_letter_code
_entity_poly.pdbx_strand_id
1 'polypeptide(L)'
;MAANEIVAQVTNLPVIPAATLKLLQLLENPTENTQAALDVIQTNAVLSAKLLRLCNSAAIGLRKPVASVEQAVFFLGFSEVQRLALALGIGGSLKRKPKGDETHGRELWHHSVVTAYAVSLIASEIPEVDVEPSVAFTAALMHDIGKLVLSEALTADMLAAVRGKMQSGQSQSDAERAVIGADHAEVGACLLASWRMPAALIEPVANHHAPIFQPAPGLSVLVHLANCVAHQIGVKPGWDVFSTVVNQEAAASVGFGAKQLALILETLGGQMDKVDQFALAA
;
A
#
# COMPACT_ATOMS: atom_id res chain seq x y z
N MET A 1 -11.40 -20.84 -7.73
CA MET A 1 -10.50 -21.28 -6.62
C MET A 1 -10.72 -20.36 -5.43
N ALA A 2 -10.61 -20.86 -4.20
CA ALA A 2 -10.64 -19.97 -3.04
C ALA A 2 -9.30 -19.21 -2.91
N ALA A 3 -9.30 -18.03 -2.31
CA ALA A 3 -8.10 -17.18 -2.19
C ALA A 3 -6.92 -17.88 -1.47
N ASN A 4 -7.20 -18.66 -0.44
CA ASN A 4 -6.19 -19.44 0.27
C ASN A 4 -5.57 -20.56 -0.58
N GLU A 5 -6.33 -21.18 -1.49
CA GLU A 5 -5.82 -22.16 -2.43
C GLU A 5 -4.87 -21.52 -3.44
N ILE A 6 -5.20 -20.31 -3.91
CA ILE A 6 -4.35 -19.53 -4.83
C ILE A 6 -3.01 -19.22 -4.16
N VAL A 7 -3.03 -18.68 -2.93
CA VAL A 7 -1.81 -18.40 -2.17
C VAL A 7 -0.96 -19.64 -1.94
N ALA A 8 -1.58 -20.79 -1.62
CA ALA A 8 -0.87 -22.05 -1.39
C ALA A 8 -0.21 -22.65 -2.65
N GLN A 9 -0.73 -22.35 -3.83
CA GLN A 9 -0.20 -22.84 -5.11
C GLN A 9 0.99 -22.03 -5.64
N VAL A 10 1.16 -20.79 -5.19
CA VAL A 10 2.24 -19.93 -5.65
C VAL A 10 3.56 -20.29 -4.97
N THR A 11 4.49 -20.87 -5.74
CA THR A 11 5.82 -21.23 -5.25
C THR A 11 6.77 -20.03 -5.09
N ASN A 12 6.52 -18.95 -5.80
CA ASN A 12 7.34 -17.73 -5.83
C ASN A 12 6.59 -16.55 -5.21
N LEU A 13 6.05 -16.73 -4.00
CA LEU A 13 5.43 -15.62 -3.27
C LEU A 13 6.39 -14.43 -3.12
N PRO A 14 5.86 -13.20 -3.06
CA PRO A 14 6.68 -12.04 -2.71
C PRO A 14 7.45 -12.31 -1.41
N VAL A 15 8.78 -12.21 -1.47
CA VAL A 15 9.62 -12.44 -0.28
C VAL A 15 9.85 -11.10 0.41
N ILE A 16 9.22 -10.91 1.55
CA ILE A 16 9.51 -9.77 2.41
C ILE A 16 10.68 -10.12 3.33
N PRO A 17 11.73 -9.27 3.42
CA PRO A 17 12.84 -9.51 4.32
C PRO A 17 12.39 -9.71 5.78
N ALA A 18 13.07 -10.60 6.52
CA ALA A 18 12.69 -10.94 7.90
C ALA A 18 12.60 -9.70 8.83
N ALA A 19 13.50 -8.73 8.66
CA ALA A 19 13.43 -7.47 9.40
C ALA A 19 12.15 -6.68 9.10
N THR A 20 11.73 -6.64 7.83
CA THR A 20 10.49 -5.96 7.42
C THR A 20 9.27 -6.69 7.96
N LEU A 21 9.24 -8.02 7.90
CA LEU A 21 8.16 -8.81 8.53
C LEU A 21 8.06 -8.51 10.02
N LYS A 22 9.20 -8.42 10.71
CA LYS A 22 9.21 -8.06 12.13
C LYS A 22 8.67 -6.65 12.38
N LEU A 23 9.07 -5.67 11.56
CA LEU A 23 8.53 -4.30 11.64
C LEU A 23 7.02 -4.25 11.41
N LEU A 24 6.51 -5.02 10.43
CA LEU A 24 5.07 -5.12 10.16
C LEU A 24 4.30 -5.70 11.34
N GLN A 25 4.84 -6.74 12.00
CA GLN A 25 4.22 -7.34 13.20
C GLN A 25 4.18 -6.36 14.38
N LEU A 26 5.19 -5.51 14.53
CA LEU A 26 5.25 -4.49 15.58
C LEU A 26 4.20 -3.37 15.40
N LEU A 27 3.57 -3.25 14.23
CA LEU A 27 2.44 -2.33 13.99
C LEU A 27 1.15 -2.75 14.69
N GLU A 28 1.09 -3.90 15.35
CA GLU A 28 -0.05 -4.27 16.21
C GLU A 28 -0.23 -3.27 17.38
N ASN A 29 0.89 -2.82 17.95
CA ASN A 29 0.93 -1.80 19.00
C ASN A 29 2.09 -0.83 18.74
N PRO A 30 1.98 0.09 17.77
CA PRO A 30 3.11 0.88 17.28
C PRO A 30 3.77 1.75 18.35
N THR A 31 2.97 2.33 19.24
CA THR A 31 3.45 3.20 20.31
C THR A 31 4.27 2.42 21.37
N GLU A 32 3.76 1.25 21.78
CA GLU A 32 4.43 0.40 22.76
C GLU A 32 5.69 -0.26 22.19
N ASN A 33 5.71 -0.52 20.90
CA ASN A 33 6.77 -1.22 20.20
C ASN A 33 7.85 -0.30 19.59
N THR A 34 7.83 1.00 19.90
CA THR A 34 8.76 2.00 19.33
C THR A 34 10.22 1.56 19.45
N GLN A 35 10.67 1.17 20.65
CA GLN A 35 12.06 0.75 20.87
C GLN A 35 12.40 -0.53 20.11
N ALA A 36 11.51 -1.53 20.14
CA ALA A 36 11.70 -2.78 19.41
C ALA A 36 11.81 -2.55 17.89
N ALA A 37 11.03 -1.62 17.34
CA ALA A 37 11.12 -1.26 15.92
C ALA A 37 12.44 -0.55 15.59
N LEU A 38 12.92 0.35 16.45
CA LEU A 38 14.23 0.98 16.31
C LEU A 38 15.36 -0.05 16.32
N ASP A 39 15.31 -1.00 17.27
CA ASP A 39 16.30 -2.08 17.38
C ASP A 39 16.37 -2.93 16.11
N VAL A 40 15.20 -3.26 15.53
CA VAL A 40 15.13 -3.99 14.23
C VAL A 40 15.79 -3.20 13.10
N ILE A 41 15.53 -1.89 13.03
CA ILE A 41 16.12 -1.03 11.99
C ILE A 41 17.63 -0.94 12.19
N GLN A 42 18.09 -0.63 13.40
CA GLN A 42 19.51 -0.39 13.72
C GLN A 42 20.38 -1.64 13.57
N THR A 43 19.86 -2.80 13.98
CA THR A 43 20.59 -4.06 13.90
C THR A 43 20.67 -4.65 12.49
N ASN A 44 19.82 -4.16 11.55
CA ASN A 44 19.87 -4.56 10.16
C ASN A 44 20.69 -3.56 9.32
N ALA A 45 21.98 -3.84 9.11
CA ALA A 45 22.91 -2.96 8.41
C ALA A 45 22.43 -2.56 7.00
N VAL A 46 21.78 -3.49 6.25
CA VAL A 46 21.29 -3.21 4.90
C VAL A 46 20.11 -2.25 4.94
N LEU A 47 19.16 -2.47 5.86
CA LEU A 47 17.99 -1.60 6.03
C LEU A 47 18.42 -0.22 6.51
N SER A 48 19.30 -0.13 7.52
CA SER A 48 19.87 1.14 8.01
C SER A 48 20.57 1.93 6.91
N ALA A 49 21.42 1.28 6.11
CA ALA A 49 22.13 1.96 5.01
C ALA A 49 21.16 2.49 3.94
N LYS A 50 20.14 1.70 3.56
CA LYS A 50 19.10 2.14 2.62
C LYS A 50 18.28 3.30 3.19
N LEU A 51 17.88 3.20 4.47
CA LEU A 51 17.14 4.24 5.17
C LEU A 51 17.91 5.56 5.21
N LEU A 52 19.18 5.54 5.63
CA LEU A 52 20.02 6.74 5.68
C LEU A 52 20.23 7.35 4.29
N ARG A 53 20.40 6.53 3.26
CA ARG A 53 20.48 7.01 1.88
C ARG A 53 19.19 7.70 1.45
N LEU A 54 18.02 7.12 1.78
CA LEU A 54 16.72 7.70 1.48
C LEU A 54 16.50 9.00 2.26
N CYS A 55 16.80 9.03 3.56
CA CYS A 55 16.72 10.24 4.39
C CYS A 55 17.57 11.39 3.82
N ASN A 56 18.73 11.08 3.24
CA ASN A 56 19.65 12.06 2.65
C ASN A 56 19.33 12.38 1.18
N SER A 57 18.27 11.83 0.62
CA SER A 57 17.84 12.11 -0.75
C SER A 57 17.09 13.44 -0.87
N ALA A 58 16.99 13.95 -2.09
CA ALA A 58 16.19 15.13 -2.40
C ALA A 58 14.69 14.91 -2.12
N ALA A 59 14.21 13.66 -2.18
CA ALA A 59 12.81 13.31 -1.87
C ALA A 59 12.42 13.68 -0.44
N ILE A 60 13.32 13.50 0.54
CA ILE A 60 13.10 13.86 1.95
C ILE A 60 13.48 15.33 2.20
N GLY A 61 14.53 15.83 1.55
CA GLY A 61 14.90 17.23 1.56
C GLY A 61 15.42 17.76 2.90
N LEU A 62 16.11 16.94 3.70
CA LEU A 62 16.75 17.38 4.94
C LEU A 62 17.80 18.45 4.66
N ARG A 63 17.83 19.53 5.47
CA ARG A 63 18.82 20.61 5.35
C ARG A 63 20.24 20.17 5.68
N LYS A 64 20.39 19.13 6.51
CA LYS A 64 21.68 18.55 6.89
C LYS A 64 21.61 17.05 6.76
N PRO A 65 22.64 16.39 6.22
CA PRO A 65 22.66 14.96 6.11
C PRO A 65 22.69 14.30 7.50
N VAL A 66 22.03 13.14 7.59
CA VAL A 66 22.03 12.29 8.79
C VAL A 66 22.96 11.11 8.60
N ALA A 67 23.68 10.74 9.65
CA ALA A 67 24.67 9.66 9.66
C ALA A 67 24.23 8.45 10.50
N SER A 68 23.14 8.57 11.28
CA SER A 68 22.61 7.48 12.09
C SER A 68 21.09 7.46 12.09
N VAL A 69 20.50 6.31 12.47
CA VAL A 69 19.06 6.13 12.59
C VAL A 69 18.49 7.07 13.68
N GLU A 70 19.24 7.28 14.77
CA GLU A 70 18.86 8.19 15.86
C GLU A 70 18.75 9.64 15.35
N GLN A 71 19.70 10.07 14.52
CA GLN A 71 19.64 11.39 13.89
C GLN A 71 18.44 11.50 12.94
N ALA A 72 18.15 10.45 12.16
CA ALA A 72 16.96 10.43 11.32
C ALA A 72 15.69 10.56 12.17
N VAL A 73 15.58 9.83 13.28
CA VAL A 73 14.46 9.94 14.23
C VAL A 73 14.39 11.33 14.85
N PHE A 74 15.51 11.93 15.20
CA PHE A 74 15.53 13.29 15.77
C PHE A 74 14.98 14.35 14.80
N PHE A 75 15.30 14.25 13.49
CA PHE A 75 14.87 15.24 12.50
C PHE A 75 13.49 14.95 11.89
N LEU A 76 13.13 13.69 11.70
CA LEU A 76 11.90 13.28 11.01
C LEU A 76 10.81 12.78 11.95
N GLY A 77 11.17 12.41 13.18
CA GLY A 77 10.30 11.68 14.07
C GLY A 77 10.30 10.16 13.81
N PHE A 78 9.89 9.40 14.85
CA PHE A 78 9.89 7.93 14.78
C PHE A 78 8.94 7.39 13.71
N SER A 79 7.69 7.87 13.68
CA SER A 79 6.67 7.37 12.74
C SER A 79 7.10 7.54 11.28
N GLU A 80 7.79 8.64 10.95
CA GLU A 80 8.32 8.84 9.59
C GLU A 80 9.44 7.86 9.29
N VAL A 81 10.40 7.68 10.17
CA VAL A 81 11.51 6.72 10.02
C VAL A 81 10.98 5.29 9.87
N GLN A 82 9.94 4.92 10.64
CA GLN A 82 9.30 3.62 10.55
C GLN A 82 8.61 3.44 9.18
N ARG A 83 7.86 4.44 8.69
CA ARG A 83 7.23 4.41 7.36
C ARG A 83 8.26 4.24 6.25
N LEU A 84 9.36 4.98 6.30
CA LEU A 84 10.46 4.88 5.33
C LEU A 84 11.11 3.48 5.34
N ALA A 85 11.36 2.93 6.53
CA ALA A 85 11.94 1.59 6.68
C ALA A 85 11.01 0.50 6.12
N LEU A 86 9.70 0.60 6.39
CA LEU A 86 8.70 -0.32 5.85
C LEU A 86 8.60 -0.21 4.32
N ALA A 87 8.55 1.00 3.78
CA ALA A 87 8.51 1.22 2.33
C ALA A 87 9.75 0.63 1.62
N LEU A 88 10.95 0.82 2.18
CA LEU A 88 12.19 0.23 1.67
C LEU A 88 12.17 -1.31 1.68
N GLY A 89 11.58 -1.88 2.73
CA GLY A 89 11.47 -3.33 2.87
C GLY A 89 10.43 -3.96 1.94
N ILE A 90 9.29 -3.30 1.78
CA ILE A 90 8.18 -3.76 0.94
C ILE A 90 8.47 -3.51 -0.54
N GLY A 91 9.05 -2.36 -0.88
CA GLY A 91 9.26 -1.91 -2.26
C GLY A 91 10.06 -2.90 -3.11
N GLY A 92 11.05 -3.57 -2.51
CA GLY A 92 11.82 -4.61 -3.19
C GLY A 92 10.97 -5.81 -3.63
N SER A 93 9.89 -6.11 -2.92
CA SER A 93 8.96 -7.19 -3.24
C SER A 93 7.92 -6.77 -4.27
N LEU A 94 7.37 -5.56 -4.12
CA LEU A 94 6.35 -5.01 -5.03
C LEU A 94 6.90 -4.68 -6.42
N LYS A 95 8.17 -4.27 -6.52
CA LYS A 95 8.85 -4.01 -7.79
C LYS A 95 9.26 -5.27 -8.56
N ARG A 96 9.04 -6.48 -8.01
CA ARG A 96 9.36 -7.72 -8.73
C ARG A 96 8.59 -7.76 -10.05
N LYS A 97 9.29 -8.25 -11.06
CA LYS A 97 8.71 -8.43 -12.39
C LYS A 97 7.80 -9.66 -12.35
N PRO A 98 6.52 -9.51 -12.65
CA PRO A 98 5.67 -10.66 -12.93
C PRO A 98 6.19 -11.42 -14.15
N LYS A 99 5.95 -12.73 -14.22
CA LYS A 99 6.32 -13.50 -15.40
C LYS A 99 5.67 -12.89 -16.67
N GLY A 100 6.51 -12.39 -17.58
CA GLY A 100 6.08 -11.90 -18.88
C GLY A 100 5.70 -10.42 -18.96
N ASP A 101 5.83 -9.63 -17.89
CA ASP A 101 5.54 -8.19 -17.95
C ASP A 101 6.46 -7.34 -17.06
N GLU A 102 7.35 -6.58 -17.73
CA GLU A 102 8.38 -5.79 -17.03
C GLU A 102 7.86 -4.45 -16.46
N THR A 103 6.72 -3.98 -16.94
CA THR A 103 6.20 -2.64 -16.61
C THR A 103 5.33 -2.67 -15.35
N HIS A 104 4.49 -3.69 -15.19
CA HIS A 104 3.47 -3.76 -14.15
C HIS A 104 4.00 -3.71 -12.70
N GLY A 105 5.15 -4.30 -12.41
CA GLY A 105 5.69 -4.24 -11.03
C GLY A 105 6.08 -2.82 -10.61
N ARG A 106 6.64 -2.00 -11.52
CA ARG A 106 6.96 -0.59 -11.23
C ARG A 106 5.71 0.28 -11.13
N GLU A 107 4.74 0.05 -12.00
CA GLU A 107 3.46 0.77 -11.98
C GLU A 107 2.68 0.44 -10.72
N LEU A 108 2.61 -0.83 -10.33
CA LEU A 108 2.00 -1.27 -9.07
C LEU A 108 2.67 -0.61 -7.86
N TRP A 109 4.01 -0.60 -7.82
CA TRP A 109 4.76 0.06 -6.75
C TRP A 109 4.48 1.56 -6.70
N HIS A 110 4.51 2.24 -7.85
CA HIS A 110 4.23 3.67 -7.94
C HIS A 110 2.82 4.00 -7.45
N HIS A 111 1.82 3.24 -7.91
CA HIS A 111 0.45 3.35 -7.45
C HIS A 111 0.32 3.16 -5.93
N SER A 112 0.95 2.11 -5.39
CA SER A 112 0.97 1.84 -3.95
C SER A 112 1.57 2.98 -3.14
N VAL A 113 2.66 3.60 -3.62
CA VAL A 113 3.28 4.76 -2.98
C VAL A 113 2.35 5.97 -3.03
N VAL A 114 1.77 6.29 -4.18
CA VAL A 114 0.82 7.42 -4.32
C VAL A 114 -0.38 7.23 -3.41
N THR A 115 -0.95 6.01 -3.35
CA THR A 115 -2.06 5.68 -2.44
C THR A 115 -1.65 5.85 -0.98
N ALA A 116 -0.42 5.47 -0.59
CA ALA A 116 0.07 5.64 0.77
C ALA A 116 0.28 7.12 1.15
N TYR A 117 0.71 7.97 0.22
CA TYR A 117 0.73 9.42 0.45
C TYR A 117 -0.67 10.01 0.50
N ALA A 118 -1.59 9.58 -0.39
CA ALA A 118 -2.98 10.01 -0.38
C ALA A 118 -3.68 9.67 0.94
N VAL A 119 -3.51 8.45 1.49
CA VAL A 119 -4.12 8.07 2.77
C VAL A 119 -3.62 8.93 3.92
N SER A 120 -2.33 9.32 3.91
CA SER A 120 -1.77 10.21 4.94
C SER A 120 -2.40 11.60 4.91
N LEU A 121 -2.64 12.14 3.71
CA LEU A 121 -3.33 13.43 3.55
C LEU A 121 -4.81 13.31 3.96
N ILE A 122 -5.50 12.25 3.54
CA ILE A 122 -6.91 12.01 3.89
C ILE A 122 -7.05 11.86 5.42
N ALA A 123 -6.20 11.07 6.06
CA ALA A 123 -6.24 10.89 7.52
C ALA A 123 -6.01 12.19 8.30
N SER A 124 -5.21 13.13 7.77
CA SER A 124 -5.04 14.45 8.40
C SER A 124 -6.26 15.36 8.27
N GLU A 125 -7.07 15.16 7.25
CA GLU A 125 -8.30 15.94 6.99
C GLU A 125 -9.56 15.31 7.62
N ILE A 126 -9.47 14.05 8.10
CA ILE A 126 -10.57 13.28 8.66
C ILE A 126 -10.15 12.70 10.02
N PRO A 127 -10.00 13.54 11.05
CA PRO A 127 -9.54 13.11 12.38
C PRO A 127 -10.54 12.21 13.13
N GLU A 128 -11.80 12.11 12.64
CA GLU A 128 -12.83 11.25 13.22
C GLU A 128 -12.52 9.75 13.06
N VAL A 129 -11.69 9.38 12.09
CA VAL A 129 -11.16 8.03 11.96
C VAL A 129 -9.81 7.97 12.65
N ASP A 130 -9.81 7.56 13.92
CA ASP A 130 -8.61 7.43 14.74
C ASP A 130 -7.74 6.25 14.23
N VAL A 131 -6.72 6.58 13.45
CA VAL A 131 -5.77 5.60 12.89
C VAL A 131 -4.34 6.04 13.11
N GLU A 132 -3.51 5.09 13.49
CA GLU A 132 -2.07 5.35 13.62
C GLU A 132 -1.46 5.57 12.22
N PRO A 133 -0.72 6.68 12.00
CA PRO A 133 -0.24 7.07 10.66
C PRO A 133 0.63 6.03 9.96
N SER A 134 1.46 5.28 10.70
CA SER A 134 2.31 4.24 10.11
C SER A 134 1.50 3.01 9.69
N VAL A 135 0.42 2.70 10.40
CA VAL A 135 -0.52 1.62 10.03
C VAL A 135 -1.29 2.00 8.77
N ALA A 136 -1.84 3.22 8.73
CA ALA A 136 -2.58 3.71 7.56
C ALA A 136 -1.71 3.72 6.30
N PHE A 137 -0.51 4.30 6.39
CA PHE A 137 0.45 4.33 5.29
C PHE A 137 0.81 2.93 4.81
N THR A 138 1.07 2.00 5.73
CA THR A 138 1.48 0.63 5.39
C THR A 138 0.33 -0.16 4.76
N ALA A 139 -0.89 -0.03 5.29
CA ALA A 139 -2.06 -0.68 4.71
C ALA A 139 -2.29 -0.22 3.26
N ALA A 140 -2.23 1.09 3.02
CA ALA A 140 -2.33 1.65 1.68
C ALA A 140 -1.19 1.22 0.76
N LEU A 141 0.05 1.09 1.28
CA LEU A 141 1.18 0.60 0.51
C LEU A 141 1.01 -0.86 0.07
N MET A 142 0.27 -1.65 0.83
CA MET A 142 0.10 -3.09 0.60
C MET A 142 -1.28 -3.46 0.04
N HIS A 143 -2.21 -2.52 -0.16
CA HIS A 143 -3.60 -2.82 -0.52
C HIS A 143 -3.73 -3.72 -1.76
N ASP A 144 -2.87 -3.54 -2.72
CA ASP A 144 -2.86 -4.24 -4.02
C ASP A 144 -1.87 -5.42 -4.08
N ILE A 145 -1.28 -5.85 -2.96
CA ILE A 145 -0.25 -6.92 -2.94
C ILE A 145 -0.73 -8.25 -3.55
N GLY A 146 -2.03 -8.50 -3.50
CA GLY A 146 -2.64 -9.68 -4.10
C GLY A 146 -2.49 -9.74 -5.62
N LYS A 147 -2.34 -8.59 -6.30
CA LYS A 147 -2.07 -8.53 -7.75
C LYS A 147 -0.76 -9.24 -8.12
N LEU A 148 0.26 -9.17 -7.25
CA LEU A 148 1.51 -9.91 -7.45
C LEU A 148 1.28 -11.43 -7.35
N VAL A 149 0.46 -11.87 -6.39
CA VAL A 149 0.14 -13.30 -6.24
C VAL A 149 -0.64 -13.79 -7.45
N LEU A 150 -1.64 -13.04 -7.88
CA LEU A 150 -2.43 -13.38 -9.06
C LEU A 150 -1.57 -13.42 -10.34
N SER A 151 -0.63 -12.49 -10.51
CA SER A 151 0.28 -12.48 -11.66
C SER A 151 1.18 -13.72 -11.75
N GLU A 152 1.50 -14.36 -10.61
CA GLU A 152 2.29 -15.59 -10.57
C GLU A 152 1.42 -16.87 -10.66
N ALA A 153 0.17 -16.80 -10.20
CA ALA A 153 -0.76 -17.93 -10.14
C ALA A 153 -1.49 -18.17 -11.46
N LEU A 154 -1.78 -17.09 -12.21
CA LEU A 154 -2.68 -17.15 -13.36
C LEU A 154 -1.96 -17.50 -14.65
N THR A 155 -2.66 -18.26 -15.52
CA THR A 155 -2.23 -18.49 -16.88
C THR A 155 -2.49 -17.27 -17.76
N ALA A 156 -1.81 -17.19 -18.91
CA ALA A 156 -2.04 -16.13 -19.90
C ALA A 156 -3.50 -16.05 -20.34
N ASP A 157 -4.16 -17.21 -20.50
CA ASP A 157 -5.57 -17.30 -20.92
C ASP A 157 -6.51 -16.74 -19.84
N MET A 158 -6.25 -17.04 -18.55
CA MET A 158 -7.02 -16.49 -17.43
C MET A 158 -6.87 -14.97 -17.35
N LEU A 159 -5.65 -14.46 -17.48
CA LEU A 159 -5.38 -13.02 -17.53
C LEU A 159 -6.07 -12.34 -18.70
N ALA A 160 -6.06 -12.98 -19.89
CA ALA A 160 -6.79 -12.48 -21.05
C ALA A 160 -8.31 -12.47 -20.83
N ALA A 161 -8.86 -13.49 -20.16
CA ALA A 161 -10.28 -13.55 -19.81
C ALA A 161 -10.68 -12.45 -18.81
N VAL A 162 -9.85 -12.18 -17.78
CA VAL A 162 -10.06 -11.05 -16.84
C VAL A 162 -10.07 -9.73 -17.61
N ARG A 163 -9.05 -9.49 -18.45
CA ARG A 163 -8.96 -8.26 -19.27
C ARG A 163 -10.18 -8.11 -20.21
N GLY A 164 -10.63 -9.18 -20.83
CA GLY A 164 -11.82 -9.18 -21.69
C GLY A 164 -13.09 -8.76 -20.94
N LYS A 165 -13.26 -9.23 -19.71
CA LYS A 165 -14.39 -8.82 -18.85
C LYS A 165 -14.29 -7.35 -18.44
N MET A 166 -13.09 -6.86 -18.08
CA MET A 166 -12.87 -5.46 -17.79
C MET A 166 -13.17 -4.57 -18.99
N GLN A 167 -12.77 -4.96 -20.21
CA GLN A 167 -13.11 -4.25 -21.43
C GLN A 167 -14.61 -4.22 -21.72
N SER A 168 -15.38 -5.18 -21.22
CA SER A 168 -16.84 -5.18 -21.27
C SER A 168 -17.53 -4.35 -20.16
N GLY A 169 -16.74 -3.63 -19.35
CA GLY A 169 -17.24 -2.69 -18.34
C GLY A 169 -17.34 -3.25 -16.92
N GLN A 170 -16.87 -4.47 -16.67
CA GLN A 170 -16.80 -4.99 -15.28
C GLN A 170 -15.65 -4.34 -14.51
N SER A 171 -15.81 -4.16 -13.19
CA SER A 171 -14.69 -3.80 -12.32
C SER A 171 -13.61 -4.89 -12.35
N GLN A 172 -12.37 -4.54 -12.00
CA GLN A 172 -11.30 -5.54 -11.93
C GLN A 172 -11.63 -6.65 -10.94
N SER A 173 -12.09 -6.30 -9.72
CA SER A 173 -12.47 -7.28 -8.70
C SER A 173 -13.59 -8.23 -9.18
N ASP A 174 -14.62 -7.71 -9.84
CA ASP A 174 -15.71 -8.55 -10.37
C ASP A 174 -15.22 -9.45 -11.50
N ALA A 175 -14.36 -8.94 -12.39
CA ALA A 175 -13.75 -9.73 -13.46
C ALA A 175 -12.86 -10.85 -12.92
N GLU A 176 -12.05 -10.58 -11.91
CA GLU A 176 -11.23 -11.55 -11.21
C GLU A 176 -12.09 -12.61 -10.53
N ARG A 177 -13.08 -12.23 -9.72
CA ARG A 177 -14.02 -13.19 -9.10
C ARG A 177 -14.72 -14.07 -10.13
N ALA A 178 -15.16 -13.50 -11.23
CA ALA A 178 -15.89 -14.23 -12.28
C ALA A 178 -15.01 -15.26 -13.02
N VAL A 179 -13.71 -15.03 -13.15
CA VAL A 179 -12.77 -15.91 -13.89
C VAL A 179 -12.06 -16.87 -12.94
N ILE A 180 -11.68 -16.38 -11.76
CA ILE A 180 -10.74 -17.06 -10.85
C ILE A 180 -11.47 -17.63 -9.63
N GLY A 181 -12.54 -16.95 -9.18
CA GLY A 181 -13.31 -17.27 -7.97
C GLY A 181 -12.91 -16.45 -6.75
N ALA A 182 -11.85 -15.64 -6.84
CA ALA A 182 -11.44 -14.68 -5.82
C ALA A 182 -10.80 -13.46 -6.48
N ASP A 183 -10.82 -12.31 -5.83
CA ASP A 183 -10.14 -11.10 -6.31
C ASP A 183 -8.80 -10.85 -5.61
N HIS A 184 -8.06 -9.85 -6.09
CA HIS A 184 -6.75 -9.50 -5.54
C HIS A 184 -6.82 -9.00 -4.09
N ALA A 185 -7.92 -8.39 -3.65
CA ALA A 185 -8.11 -7.93 -2.28
C ALA A 185 -8.20 -9.13 -1.32
N GLU A 186 -9.02 -10.11 -1.67
CA GLU A 186 -9.15 -11.37 -0.93
C GLU A 186 -7.85 -12.16 -0.89
N VAL A 187 -7.15 -12.26 -2.04
CA VAL A 187 -5.86 -12.97 -2.15
C VAL A 187 -4.77 -12.24 -1.36
N GLY A 188 -4.73 -10.92 -1.42
CA GLY A 188 -3.81 -10.09 -0.63
C GLY A 188 -4.01 -10.26 0.87
N ALA A 189 -5.26 -10.24 1.33
CA ALA A 189 -5.60 -10.47 2.73
C ALA A 189 -5.16 -11.88 3.20
N CYS A 190 -5.41 -12.92 2.40
CA CYS A 190 -4.94 -14.28 2.67
C CYS A 190 -3.41 -14.37 2.75
N LEU A 191 -2.69 -13.67 1.87
CA LEU A 191 -1.23 -13.60 1.92
C LEU A 191 -0.76 -12.96 3.22
N LEU A 192 -1.31 -11.80 3.61
CA LEU A 192 -0.96 -11.12 4.85
C LEU A 192 -1.26 -11.98 6.08
N ALA A 193 -2.38 -12.68 6.09
CA ALA A 193 -2.73 -13.62 7.16
C ALA A 193 -1.71 -14.78 7.26
N SER A 194 -1.23 -15.31 6.11
CA SER A 194 -0.20 -16.33 6.09
C SER A 194 1.14 -15.86 6.68
N TRP A 195 1.42 -14.56 6.57
CA TRP A 195 2.58 -13.90 7.19
C TRP A 195 2.33 -13.49 8.64
N ARG A 196 1.17 -13.79 9.21
CA ARG A 196 0.75 -13.42 10.57
C ARG A 196 0.80 -11.90 10.81
N MET A 197 0.33 -11.14 9.83
CA MET A 197 0.23 -9.70 9.95
C MET A 197 -0.92 -9.30 10.89
N PRO A 198 -0.83 -8.11 11.53
CA PRO A 198 -1.90 -7.55 12.34
C PRO A 198 -3.22 -7.43 11.56
N ALA A 199 -4.34 -7.65 12.26
CA ALA A 199 -5.68 -7.50 11.67
C ALA A 199 -5.90 -6.07 11.11
N ALA A 200 -5.28 -5.06 11.73
CA ALA A 200 -5.29 -3.68 11.28
C ALA A 200 -4.67 -3.46 9.88
N LEU A 201 -3.86 -4.40 9.38
CA LEU A 201 -3.36 -4.40 8.00
C LEU A 201 -4.19 -5.30 7.08
N ILE A 202 -4.68 -6.44 7.60
CA ILE A 202 -5.43 -7.44 6.80
C ILE A 202 -6.80 -6.88 6.40
N GLU A 203 -7.53 -6.27 7.35
CA GLU A 203 -8.88 -5.76 7.12
C GLU A 203 -8.94 -4.72 5.99
N PRO A 204 -8.14 -3.63 6.00
CA PRO A 204 -8.19 -2.64 4.92
C PRO A 204 -7.75 -3.20 3.56
N VAL A 205 -6.82 -4.15 3.53
CA VAL A 205 -6.43 -4.82 2.28
C VAL A 205 -7.58 -5.66 1.74
N ALA A 206 -8.29 -6.41 2.59
CA ALA A 206 -9.44 -7.21 2.18
C ALA A 206 -10.61 -6.37 1.64
N ASN A 207 -10.80 -5.17 2.17
CA ASN A 207 -12.02 -4.40 1.99
C ASN A 207 -11.84 -3.07 1.23
N HIS A 208 -10.69 -2.81 0.60
CA HIS A 208 -10.46 -1.54 -0.08
C HIS A 208 -11.35 -1.29 -1.31
N HIS A 209 -12.00 -2.32 -1.87
CA HIS A 209 -13.03 -2.18 -2.91
C HIS A 209 -14.47 -2.13 -2.35
N ALA A 210 -14.69 -2.72 -1.17
CA ALA A 210 -15.96 -2.74 -0.47
C ALA A 210 -15.74 -2.31 1.00
N PRO A 211 -15.45 -1.02 1.26
CA PRO A 211 -15.01 -0.55 2.57
C PRO A 211 -16.09 -0.73 3.63
N ILE A 212 -15.65 -1.13 4.84
CA ILE A 212 -16.53 -1.30 6.00
C ILE A 212 -16.66 0.05 6.71
N PHE A 213 -17.88 0.58 6.77
CA PHE A 213 -18.17 1.87 7.39
C PHE A 213 -19.27 1.82 8.46
N GLN A 214 -19.80 0.65 8.74
CA GLN A 214 -20.77 0.41 9.81
C GLN A 214 -20.29 -0.74 10.72
N PRO A 215 -20.47 -0.65 12.06
CA PRO A 215 -21.16 0.42 12.80
C PRO A 215 -20.37 1.74 12.87
N ALA A 216 -19.08 1.74 12.52
CA ALA A 216 -18.23 2.93 12.46
C ALA A 216 -17.26 2.80 11.28
N PRO A 217 -16.87 3.92 10.62
CA PRO A 217 -15.88 3.89 9.55
C PRO A 217 -14.51 3.52 10.09
N GLY A 218 -13.82 2.61 9.39
CA GLY A 218 -12.48 2.13 9.71
C GLY A 218 -11.45 2.52 8.65
N LEU A 219 -10.25 1.96 8.79
CA LEU A 219 -9.12 2.23 7.90
C LEU A 219 -9.41 1.81 6.44
N SER A 220 -10.26 0.79 6.20
CA SER A 220 -10.66 0.41 4.83
C SER A 220 -11.34 1.53 4.05
N VAL A 221 -12.09 2.43 4.75
CA VAL A 221 -12.68 3.62 4.11
C VAL A 221 -11.56 4.56 3.63
N LEU A 222 -10.58 4.86 4.47
CA LEU A 222 -9.48 5.78 4.10
C LEU A 222 -8.64 5.20 2.97
N VAL A 223 -8.33 3.90 2.99
CA VAL A 223 -7.58 3.22 1.93
C VAL A 223 -8.38 3.20 0.62
N HIS A 224 -9.69 2.95 0.68
CA HIS A 224 -10.57 3.04 -0.48
C HIS A 224 -10.53 4.42 -1.13
N LEU A 225 -10.71 5.48 -0.34
CA LEU A 225 -10.68 6.87 -0.81
C LEU A 225 -9.31 7.23 -1.41
N ALA A 226 -8.23 6.79 -0.75
CA ALA A 226 -6.86 7.03 -1.22
C ALA A 226 -6.58 6.33 -2.56
N ASN A 227 -7.05 5.10 -2.74
CA ASN A 227 -6.99 4.37 -4.00
C ASN A 227 -7.74 5.12 -5.10
N CYS A 228 -8.96 5.59 -4.81
CA CYS A 228 -9.73 6.41 -5.77
C CYS A 228 -9.00 7.71 -6.15
N VAL A 229 -8.34 8.39 -5.20
CA VAL A 229 -7.53 9.58 -5.44
C VAL A 229 -6.34 9.26 -6.36
N ALA A 230 -5.61 8.17 -6.11
CA ALA A 230 -4.49 7.76 -6.96
C ALA A 230 -4.93 7.50 -8.41
N HIS A 231 -6.08 6.86 -8.60
CA HIS A 231 -6.67 6.66 -9.92
C HIS A 231 -7.06 7.98 -10.61
N GLN A 232 -7.61 8.94 -9.87
CA GLN A 232 -8.02 10.26 -10.41
C GLN A 232 -6.83 11.13 -10.83
N ILE A 233 -5.69 11.03 -10.13
CA ILE A 233 -4.41 11.67 -10.55
C ILE A 233 -3.83 11.02 -11.80
N GLY A 234 -4.35 9.83 -12.21
CA GLY A 234 -3.87 9.11 -13.38
C GLY A 234 -2.81 8.04 -13.06
N VAL A 235 -2.50 7.81 -11.79
CA VAL A 235 -1.57 6.77 -11.38
C VAL A 235 -2.33 5.47 -11.16
N LYS A 236 -2.11 4.52 -12.06
CA LYS A 236 -2.84 3.24 -12.09
C LYS A 236 -1.90 2.07 -11.86
N PRO A 237 -2.37 0.96 -11.25
CA PRO A 237 -1.56 -0.22 -10.98
C PRO A 237 -1.42 -1.14 -12.23
N GLY A 238 -0.87 -0.62 -13.32
CA GLY A 238 -0.56 -1.39 -14.53
C GLY A 238 -1.78 -1.68 -15.40
N TRP A 239 -2.33 -2.87 -15.33
CA TRP A 239 -3.43 -3.34 -16.18
C TRP A 239 -4.82 -2.79 -15.86
N ASP A 240 -4.94 -1.97 -14.83
CA ASP A 240 -6.21 -1.36 -14.44
C ASP A 240 -6.58 -0.23 -15.43
N VAL A 241 -7.48 -0.53 -16.35
CA VAL A 241 -7.93 0.42 -17.39
C VAL A 241 -9.05 1.33 -16.88
N PHE A 242 -9.76 0.91 -15.83
CA PHE A 242 -10.90 1.62 -15.30
C PHE A 242 -10.58 2.25 -13.93
N SER A 243 -11.04 3.49 -13.72
CA SER A 243 -10.92 4.15 -12.42
C SER A 243 -11.81 3.45 -11.38
N THR A 244 -11.27 3.27 -10.19
CA THR A 244 -12.07 2.83 -9.04
C THR A 244 -13.16 3.86 -8.76
N VAL A 245 -14.41 3.40 -8.65
CA VAL A 245 -15.56 4.26 -8.35
C VAL A 245 -15.62 4.48 -6.83
N VAL A 246 -15.73 5.74 -6.42
CA VAL A 246 -15.87 6.09 -5.00
C VAL A 246 -17.20 5.52 -4.46
N ASN A 247 -17.13 4.76 -3.38
CA ASN A 247 -18.31 4.38 -2.60
C ASN A 247 -18.85 5.62 -1.88
N GLN A 248 -19.96 6.16 -2.36
CA GLN A 248 -20.53 7.42 -1.88
C GLN A 248 -21.00 7.33 -0.42
N GLU A 249 -21.52 6.18 0.02
CA GLU A 249 -21.97 5.98 1.40
C GLU A 249 -20.78 5.93 2.35
N ALA A 250 -19.71 5.22 1.97
CA ALA A 250 -18.48 5.18 2.74
C ALA A 250 -17.82 6.57 2.80
N ALA A 251 -17.77 7.31 1.70
CA ALA A 251 -17.24 8.69 1.68
C ALA A 251 -18.08 9.61 2.59
N ALA A 252 -19.40 9.53 2.51
CA ALA A 252 -20.30 10.31 3.35
C ALA A 252 -20.16 9.97 4.86
N SER A 253 -19.87 8.72 5.21
CA SER A 253 -19.70 8.27 6.60
C SER A 253 -18.55 8.97 7.33
N VAL A 254 -17.56 9.49 6.57
CA VAL A 254 -16.41 10.23 7.09
C VAL A 254 -16.39 11.71 6.63
N GLY A 255 -17.50 12.21 6.09
CA GLY A 255 -17.59 13.58 5.62
C GLY A 255 -16.67 13.93 4.42
N PHE A 256 -16.20 12.91 3.69
CA PHE A 256 -15.33 13.11 2.51
C PHE A 256 -16.17 13.48 1.29
N GLY A 257 -16.20 14.75 0.97
CA GLY A 257 -16.95 15.29 -0.17
C GLY A 257 -16.07 15.94 -1.22
N ALA A 258 -16.70 16.63 -2.18
CA ALA A 258 -16.00 17.28 -3.30
C ALA A 258 -14.92 18.30 -2.85
N LYS A 259 -15.14 18.99 -1.72
CA LYS A 259 -14.19 19.95 -1.18
C LYS A 259 -12.91 19.28 -0.69
N GLN A 260 -13.03 18.22 0.11
CA GLN A 260 -11.91 17.44 0.61
C GLN A 260 -11.15 16.79 -0.55
N LEU A 261 -11.88 16.20 -1.50
CA LEU A 261 -11.28 15.62 -2.69
C LEU A 261 -10.45 16.64 -3.48
N ALA A 262 -10.99 17.84 -3.74
CA ALA A 262 -10.26 18.89 -4.45
C ALA A 262 -8.98 19.31 -3.72
N LEU A 263 -9.05 19.49 -2.39
CA LEU A 263 -7.89 19.82 -1.57
C LEU A 263 -6.81 18.73 -1.62
N ILE A 264 -7.20 17.47 -1.51
CA ILE A 264 -6.27 16.33 -1.56
C ILE A 264 -5.62 16.23 -2.94
N LEU A 265 -6.39 16.36 -4.02
CA LEU A 265 -5.87 16.31 -5.39
C LEU A 265 -4.87 17.45 -5.65
N GLU A 266 -5.16 18.68 -5.20
CA GLU A 266 -4.26 19.83 -5.32
C GLU A 266 -2.97 19.60 -4.50
N THR A 267 -3.12 19.21 -3.23
CA THR A 267 -1.98 19.02 -2.33
C THR A 267 -1.08 17.88 -2.82
N LEU A 268 -1.65 16.72 -3.17
CA LEU A 268 -0.92 15.58 -3.67
C LEU A 268 -0.29 15.88 -5.03
N GLY A 269 -1.02 16.56 -5.94
CA GLY A 269 -0.51 17.02 -7.23
C GLY A 269 0.72 17.92 -7.08
N GLY A 270 0.71 18.85 -6.12
CA GLY A 270 1.87 19.69 -5.80
C GLY A 270 3.06 18.94 -5.18
N GLN A 271 2.86 17.71 -4.72
CA GLN A 271 3.89 16.87 -4.12
C GLN A 271 4.37 15.72 -5.03
N MET A 272 3.80 15.55 -6.23
CA MET A 272 4.08 14.40 -7.10
C MET A 272 5.56 14.22 -7.40
N ASP A 273 6.32 15.29 -7.66
CA ASP A 273 7.77 15.19 -7.89
C ASP A 273 8.51 14.52 -6.72
N LYS A 274 8.09 14.81 -5.46
CA LYS A 274 8.66 14.19 -4.27
C LYS A 274 8.23 12.73 -4.14
N VAL A 275 6.97 12.46 -4.41
CA VAL A 275 6.40 11.09 -4.38
C VAL A 275 7.09 10.21 -5.42
N ASP A 276 7.31 10.72 -6.62
CA ASP A 276 8.02 10.02 -7.71
C ASP A 276 9.47 9.74 -7.34
N GLN A 277 10.18 10.75 -6.80
CA GLN A 277 11.55 10.57 -6.31
C GLN A 277 11.61 9.54 -5.17
N PHE A 278 10.64 9.55 -4.26
CA PHE A 278 10.53 8.54 -3.21
C PHE A 278 10.30 7.14 -3.79
N ALA A 279 9.36 6.98 -4.71
CA ALA A 279 9.07 5.70 -5.35
C ALA A 279 10.27 5.12 -6.11
N LEU A 280 11.12 5.99 -6.67
CA LEU A 280 12.37 5.58 -7.33
C LEU A 280 13.46 5.18 -6.32
N ALA A 281 13.54 5.87 -5.18
CA ALA A 281 14.59 5.67 -4.17
C ALA A 281 14.33 4.49 -3.23
N ALA A 282 13.07 4.27 -2.85
CA ALA A 282 12.63 3.16 -2.01
C ALA A 282 12.38 1.88 -2.81
#